data_7224671fd51dafcbbdd31a04f378ece1
#
_entry.id   7224671fd51dafcbbdd31a04f378ece1
#
_cell.length_a   1.000
_cell.length_b   1.000
_cell.length_c   1.000
_cell.angle_alpha   90.00
_cell.angle_beta   90.00
_cell.angle_gamma   90.00
#
_symmetry.space_group_name_H-M   'P 1'
#
loop_
_entity.id
_entity.type
_entity.pdbx_description
1 polymer ?
#
loop_
_entity_poly.entity_id
_entity_poly.type
_entity_poly.pdbx_seq_one_letter_code
_entity_poly.pdbx_strand_id
1 'polypeptide(L)'
;MGIVLTKSYSLPSLRRREILRYMGCCEETADISELIDHCLTLCDGAFTGRVAFSEFDISLNYPIFDLGFSILQSRDLVKNLEGCERIILFCATVGHTIDRLIAKNSRLSPAKALCLQAIGAEAIEALCESFCSDMAREYSEKGYSLRPRFSAGYGDLPLELQRDIFNTLECEKRIGVTLNESLLMSPSKSVTAIIGLKTDPT
;
A
#
# COMPACT_ATOMS: atom_id res chain seq x y z
N MET A 1 -9.10 -20.96 5.04
CA MET A 1 -9.10 -19.84 4.07
C MET A 1 -9.73 -18.65 4.78
N GLY A 2 -9.00 -17.56 4.98
CA GLY A 2 -9.51 -16.36 5.67
C GLY A 2 -10.63 -15.69 4.88
N ILE A 3 -11.52 -14.97 5.56
CA ILE A 3 -12.57 -14.18 4.89
C ILE A 3 -11.92 -12.90 4.35
N VAL A 4 -11.99 -12.70 3.04
CA VAL A 4 -11.50 -11.47 2.40
C VAL A 4 -12.55 -10.38 2.53
N LEU A 5 -12.17 -9.31 3.23
CA LEU A 5 -12.96 -8.11 3.42
C LEU A 5 -12.50 -7.00 2.48
N THR A 6 -13.38 -6.03 2.21
CA THR A 6 -13.04 -4.84 1.43
C THR A 6 -13.49 -3.58 2.17
N LYS A 7 -12.65 -2.54 2.14
CA LYS A 7 -12.99 -1.18 2.62
C LYS A 7 -12.77 -0.17 1.50
N SER A 8 -13.65 0.83 1.45
CA SER A 8 -13.48 2.01 0.57
C SER A 8 -13.16 3.23 1.41
N TYR A 9 -12.26 4.07 0.91
CA TYR A 9 -11.81 5.26 1.61
C TYR A 9 -12.00 6.51 0.74
N SER A 10 -12.48 7.57 1.36
CA SER A 10 -12.23 8.91 0.86
C SER A 10 -10.76 9.21 1.11
N LEU A 11 -10.03 9.70 0.12
CA LEU A 11 -8.62 10.03 0.34
C LEU A 11 -8.50 11.18 1.34
N PRO A 12 -7.58 11.07 2.31
CA PRO A 12 -7.23 12.18 3.18
C PRO A 12 -6.57 13.31 2.39
N SER A 13 -6.44 14.48 3.00
CA SER A 13 -5.67 15.59 2.42
C SER A 13 -4.23 15.15 2.19
N LEU A 14 -3.74 15.36 0.96
CA LEU A 14 -2.38 14.99 0.58
C LEU A 14 -1.37 15.98 1.18
N ARG A 15 -0.26 15.46 1.67
CA ARG A 15 0.80 16.26 2.30
C ARG A 15 1.71 16.87 1.24
N ARG A 16 1.66 18.17 1.08
CA ARG A 16 2.44 18.92 0.08
C ARG A 16 3.95 18.67 0.20
N ARG A 17 4.45 18.57 1.43
CA ARG A 17 5.85 18.22 1.70
C ARG A 17 6.25 16.87 1.11
N GLU A 18 5.38 15.87 1.20
CA GLU A 18 5.66 14.55 0.65
C GLU A 18 5.61 14.57 -0.90
N ILE A 19 4.68 15.33 -1.48
CA ILE A 19 4.66 15.55 -2.94
C ILE A 19 5.99 16.13 -3.40
N LEU A 20 6.50 17.19 -2.76
CA LEU A 20 7.80 17.78 -3.06
C LEU A 20 8.94 16.78 -2.93
N ARG A 21 8.94 15.97 -1.88
CA ARG A 21 9.92 14.90 -1.67
C ARG A 21 9.91 13.87 -2.81
N TYR A 22 8.72 13.44 -3.26
CA TYR A 22 8.58 12.51 -4.39
C TYR A 22 8.96 13.15 -5.74
N MET A 23 8.82 14.46 -5.88
CA MET A 23 9.30 15.21 -7.04
C MET A 23 10.83 15.39 -7.03
N GLY A 24 11.51 15.12 -5.90
CA GLY A 24 12.94 15.39 -5.72
C GLY A 24 13.26 16.88 -5.54
N CYS A 25 12.28 17.69 -5.12
CA CYS A 25 12.45 19.11 -4.88
C CYS A 25 12.85 19.36 -3.42
N CYS A 26 13.96 20.10 -3.23
CA CYS A 26 14.42 20.52 -1.89
C CYS A 26 13.64 21.73 -1.36
N GLU A 27 13.18 22.60 -2.25
CA GLU A 27 12.47 23.84 -1.92
C GLU A 27 11.26 24.01 -2.84
N GLU A 28 10.22 24.67 -2.34
CA GLU A 28 9.02 24.99 -3.07
C GLU A 28 9.13 26.42 -3.63
N THR A 29 9.47 26.55 -4.89
CA THR A 29 9.42 27.85 -5.61
C THR A 29 8.00 28.19 -6.04
N ALA A 30 7.74 29.43 -6.43
CA ALA A 30 6.43 29.87 -6.92
C ALA A 30 5.95 29.01 -8.11
N ASP A 31 6.84 28.70 -9.07
CA ASP A 31 6.51 27.88 -10.25
C ASP A 31 6.16 26.43 -9.86
N ILE A 32 6.89 25.86 -8.90
CA ILE A 32 6.60 24.51 -8.39
C ILE A 32 5.26 24.50 -7.63
N SER A 33 5.00 25.54 -6.86
CA SER A 33 3.74 25.70 -6.15
C SER A 33 2.56 25.74 -7.11
N GLU A 34 2.62 26.57 -8.15
CA GLU A 34 1.58 26.67 -9.18
C GLU A 34 1.40 25.33 -9.93
N LEU A 35 2.49 24.64 -10.24
CA LEU A 35 2.45 23.32 -10.89
C LEU A 35 1.71 22.30 -10.03
N ILE A 36 2.02 22.24 -8.71
CA ILE A 36 1.37 21.31 -7.78
C ILE A 36 -0.11 21.62 -7.67
N ASP A 37 -0.50 22.90 -7.50
CA ASP A 37 -1.89 23.31 -7.38
C ASP A 37 -2.70 22.97 -8.63
N HIS A 38 -2.12 23.22 -9.82
CA HIS A 38 -2.72 22.82 -11.07
C HIS A 38 -2.90 21.28 -11.16
N CYS A 39 -1.88 20.51 -10.81
CA CYS A 39 -1.95 19.04 -10.85
C CYS A 39 -2.94 18.48 -9.82
N LEU A 40 -3.04 19.07 -8.63
CA LEU A 40 -4.05 18.71 -7.63
C LEU A 40 -5.46 18.94 -8.14
N THR A 41 -5.69 20.07 -8.82
CA THR A 41 -6.99 20.37 -9.46
C THR A 41 -7.33 19.32 -10.54
N LEU A 42 -6.35 18.85 -11.32
CA LEU A 42 -6.56 17.76 -12.29
C LEU A 42 -6.91 16.42 -11.62
N CYS A 43 -6.49 16.24 -10.39
CA CYS A 43 -6.74 15.03 -9.59
C CYS A 43 -8.06 15.08 -8.81
N ASP A 44 -8.81 16.17 -8.87
CA ASP A 44 -10.10 16.27 -8.18
C ASP A 44 -11.06 15.17 -8.67
N GLY A 45 -11.58 14.38 -7.72
CA GLY A 45 -12.41 13.21 -8.03
C GLY A 45 -11.69 12.05 -8.74
N ALA A 46 -10.36 12.12 -8.93
CA ALA A 46 -9.59 11.11 -9.67
C ALA A 46 -9.31 9.83 -8.87
N PHE A 47 -9.41 9.90 -7.56
CA PHE A 47 -9.00 8.82 -6.68
C PHE A 47 -10.18 8.00 -6.17
N THR A 48 -10.02 6.67 -6.19
CA THR A 48 -10.93 5.70 -5.60
C THR A 48 -10.15 4.80 -4.65
N GLY A 49 -10.04 5.22 -3.38
CA GLY A 49 -9.33 4.44 -2.37
C GLY A 49 -10.05 3.14 -2.07
N ARG A 50 -9.43 2.00 -2.35
CA ARG A 50 -9.96 0.66 -2.04
C ARG A 50 -8.89 -0.21 -1.44
N VAL A 51 -9.29 -1.00 -0.44
CA VAL A 51 -8.42 -1.97 0.23
C VAL A 51 -9.13 -3.30 0.32
N ALA A 52 -8.48 -4.39 -0.11
CA ALA A 52 -8.86 -5.76 0.17
C ALA A 52 -7.91 -6.30 1.25
N PHE A 53 -8.43 -6.99 2.27
CA PHE A 53 -7.62 -7.51 3.36
C PHE A 53 -8.21 -8.77 3.96
N SER A 54 -7.37 -9.56 4.61
CA SER A 54 -7.75 -10.76 5.35
C SER A 54 -6.79 -10.98 6.51
N GLU A 55 -7.25 -11.70 7.54
CA GLU A 55 -6.45 -12.08 8.70
C GLU A 55 -6.03 -13.53 8.59
N PHE A 56 -4.83 -13.83 9.14
CA PHE A 56 -4.28 -15.18 9.22
C PHE A 56 -3.57 -15.38 10.54
N ASP A 57 -3.74 -16.58 11.12
CA ASP A 57 -2.86 -17.06 12.16
C ASP A 57 -1.53 -17.46 11.52
N ILE A 58 -0.42 -17.23 12.24
CA ILE A 58 0.93 -17.49 11.72
C ILE A 58 1.71 -18.42 12.65
N SER A 59 2.67 -19.14 12.06
CA SER A 59 3.63 -19.95 12.81
C SER A 59 5.05 -19.64 12.35
N LEU A 60 5.86 -19.07 13.26
CA LEU A 60 7.22 -18.61 12.98
C LEU A 60 8.25 -19.64 13.46
N ASN A 61 8.21 -20.86 12.91
CA ASN A 61 9.13 -21.94 13.25
C ASN A 61 10.33 -21.96 12.28
N TYR A 62 11.51 -21.52 12.76
CA TYR A 62 12.73 -21.54 11.94
C TYR A 62 13.05 -22.98 11.44
N PRO A 63 13.48 -23.19 10.19
CA PRO A 63 13.77 -22.15 9.18
C PRO A 63 12.57 -21.77 8.26
N ILE A 64 11.42 -22.41 8.41
CA ILE A 64 10.26 -22.25 7.54
C ILE A 64 9.15 -21.57 8.33
N PHE A 65 8.54 -20.55 7.72
CA PHE A 65 7.48 -19.76 8.32
C PHE A 65 6.18 -19.95 7.55
N ASP A 66 5.13 -20.31 8.30
CA ASP A 66 3.78 -20.42 7.77
C ASP A 66 3.02 -19.13 8.08
N LEU A 67 2.63 -18.40 7.05
CA LEU A 67 1.84 -17.17 7.15
C LEU A 67 0.33 -17.42 7.04
N GLY A 68 -0.10 -18.69 7.04
CA GLY A 68 -1.50 -19.09 6.88
C GLY A 68 -2.01 -19.01 5.44
N PHE A 69 -1.29 -18.33 4.56
CA PHE A 69 -1.59 -18.25 3.11
C PHE A 69 -0.39 -18.62 2.23
N SER A 70 0.82 -18.58 2.73
CA SER A 70 2.04 -18.96 2.03
C SER A 70 3.10 -19.43 3.04
N ILE A 71 3.98 -20.31 2.59
CA ILE A 71 5.10 -20.84 3.36
C ILE A 71 6.39 -20.31 2.75
N LEU A 72 7.24 -19.65 3.56
CA LEU A 72 8.44 -18.98 3.07
C LEU A 72 9.56 -18.90 4.11
N GLN A 73 10.71 -18.37 3.66
CA GLN A 73 11.84 -18.01 4.50
C GLN A 73 12.16 -16.52 4.28
N SER A 74 12.19 -15.74 5.35
CA SER A 74 12.65 -14.34 5.36
C SER A 74 13.03 -13.96 6.78
N ARG A 75 14.28 -13.59 6.98
CA ARG A 75 14.78 -13.16 8.29
C ARG A 75 14.23 -11.79 8.68
N ASP A 76 14.13 -10.90 7.69
CA ASP A 76 13.67 -9.53 7.92
C ASP A 76 12.18 -9.51 8.27
N LEU A 77 11.36 -10.33 7.58
CA LEU A 77 9.95 -10.45 7.91
C LEU A 77 9.75 -11.04 9.30
N VAL A 78 10.50 -12.10 9.66
CA VAL A 78 10.41 -12.73 11.00
C VAL A 78 10.76 -11.73 12.09
N LYS A 79 11.82 -10.95 11.90
CA LYS A 79 12.18 -9.87 12.83
C LYS A 79 11.07 -8.83 12.95
N ASN A 80 10.42 -8.47 11.85
CA ASN A 80 9.27 -7.56 11.86
C ASN A 80 8.08 -8.16 12.63
N LEU A 81 7.83 -9.47 12.47
CA LEU A 81 6.70 -10.18 13.07
C LEU A 81 7.02 -10.78 14.47
N GLU A 82 8.15 -10.42 15.08
CA GLU A 82 8.55 -10.96 16.38
C GLU A 82 7.49 -10.71 17.45
N GLY A 83 7.01 -11.79 18.09
CA GLY A 83 5.96 -11.76 19.10
C GLY A 83 4.55 -11.59 18.55
N CYS A 84 4.36 -11.75 17.24
CA CYS A 84 3.04 -11.78 16.62
C CYS A 84 2.54 -13.22 16.46
N GLU A 85 1.26 -13.43 16.70
CA GLU A 85 0.56 -14.70 16.49
C GLU A 85 -0.34 -14.66 15.25
N ARG A 86 -0.66 -13.44 14.79
CA ARG A 86 -1.55 -13.19 13.65
C ARG A 86 -1.02 -12.06 12.79
N ILE A 87 -1.50 -12.03 11.56
CA ILE A 87 -1.22 -10.94 10.61
C ILE A 87 -2.49 -10.45 9.94
N ILE A 88 -2.44 -9.21 9.46
CA ILE A 88 -3.34 -8.67 8.46
C ILE A 88 -2.57 -8.60 7.14
N LEU A 89 -3.05 -9.31 6.13
CA LEU A 89 -2.59 -9.21 4.75
C LEU A 89 -3.49 -8.24 4.01
N PHE A 90 -2.94 -7.26 3.28
CA PHE A 90 -3.77 -6.32 2.52
C PHE A 90 -3.18 -5.95 1.16
N CYS A 91 -4.08 -5.56 0.26
CA CYS A 91 -3.78 -4.87 -1.00
C CYS A 91 -4.61 -3.59 -1.09
N ALA A 92 -3.97 -2.46 -1.37
CA ALA A 92 -4.58 -1.15 -1.48
C ALA A 92 -4.35 -0.53 -2.86
N THR A 93 -5.29 0.27 -3.36
CA THR A 93 -5.17 1.01 -4.62
C THR A 93 -5.91 2.33 -4.58
N VAL A 94 -5.41 3.34 -5.29
CA VAL A 94 -6.11 4.60 -5.52
C VAL A 94 -6.80 4.67 -6.90
N GLY A 95 -6.79 3.56 -7.64
CA GLY A 95 -7.48 3.41 -8.92
C GLY A 95 -6.69 3.87 -10.13
N HIS A 96 -7.28 3.68 -11.33
CA HIS A 96 -6.61 3.86 -12.62
C HIS A 96 -6.53 5.31 -13.12
N THR A 97 -7.33 6.22 -12.56
CA THR A 97 -7.48 7.57 -13.13
C THR A 97 -6.16 8.34 -13.10
N ILE A 98 -5.39 8.20 -12.01
CA ILE A 98 -4.07 8.83 -11.90
C ILE A 98 -3.09 8.32 -12.98
N ASP A 99 -3.09 7.02 -13.29
CA ASP A 99 -2.24 6.45 -14.33
C ASP A 99 -2.58 7.03 -15.72
N ARG A 100 -3.88 7.24 -16.00
CA ARG A 100 -4.33 7.88 -17.25
C ARG A 100 -3.88 9.32 -17.34
N LEU A 101 -3.96 10.08 -16.23
CA LEU A 101 -3.48 11.47 -16.17
C LEU A 101 -1.97 11.55 -16.41
N ILE A 102 -1.20 10.65 -15.81
CA ILE A 102 0.25 10.55 -16.01
C ILE A 102 0.56 10.22 -17.46
N ALA A 103 -0.07 9.18 -18.03
CA ALA A 103 0.15 8.77 -19.43
C ALA A 103 -0.20 9.90 -20.43
N LYS A 104 -1.31 10.61 -20.21
CA LYS A 104 -1.70 11.76 -21.02
C LYS A 104 -0.65 12.88 -21.01
N ASN A 105 -0.05 13.15 -19.85
CA ASN A 105 0.89 14.26 -19.68
C ASN A 105 2.34 13.88 -19.99
N SER A 106 2.69 12.59 -20.06
CA SER A 106 4.07 12.13 -20.25
C SER A 106 4.76 12.68 -21.50
N ARG A 107 4.00 12.93 -22.58
CA ARG A 107 4.50 13.51 -23.84
C ARG A 107 4.26 15.00 -23.95
N LEU A 108 3.21 15.53 -23.30
CA LEU A 108 2.78 16.92 -23.44
C LEU A 108 3.50 17.84 -22.46
N SER A 109 3.76 17.39 -21.25
CA SER A 109 4.39 18.15 -20.18
C SER A 109 5.06 17.20 -19.17
N PRO A 110 6.34 16.86 -19.39
CA PRO A 110 7.07 15.96 -18.46
C PRO A 110 7.05 16.43 -17.00
N ALA A 111 7.08 17.76 -16.78
CA ALA A 111 6.98 18.32 -15.42
C ALA A 111 5.64 18.01 -14.77
N LYS A 112 4.51 18.13 -15.51
CA LYS A 112 3.18 17.72 -15.01
C LYS A 112 3.11 16.22 -14.76
N ALA A 113 3.69 15.41 -15.64
CA ALA A 113 3.72 13.96 -15.46
C ALA A 113 4.49 13.56 -14.19
N LEU A 114 5.65 14.20 -13.92
CA LEU A 114 6.42 13.99 -12.71
C LEU A 114 5.62 14.41 -11.46
N CYS A 115 4.99 15.58 -11.49
CA CYS A 115 4.15 16.04 -10.40
C CYS A 115 2.96 15.10 -10.13
N LEU A 116 2.28 14.62 -11.18
CA LEU A 116 1.19 13.64 -11.06
C LEU A 116 1.68 12.28 -10.51
N GLN A 117 2.90 11.86 -10.89
CA GLN A 117 3.54 10.67 -10.29
C GLN A 117 3.74 10.84 -8.78
N ALA A 118 4.21 12.01 -8.36
CA ALA A 118 4.44 12.35 -6.95
C ALA A 118 3.12 12.42 -6.16
N ILE A 119 2.09 13.06 -6.73
CA ILE A 119 0.75 13.13 -6.14
C ILE A 119 0.17 11.72 -5.99
N GLY A 120 0.28 10.87 -7.01
CA GLY A 120 -0.19 9.49 -6.92
C GLY A 120 0.57 8.65 -5.90
N ALA A 121 1.88 8.89 -5.72
CA ALA A 121 2.68 8.22 -4.69
C ALA A 121 2.25 8.64 -3.29
N GLU A 122 2.05 9.94 -3.05
CA GLU A 122 1.52 10.41 -1.77
C GLU A 122 0.10 9.89 -1.52
N ALA A 123 -0.75 9.85 -2.54
CA ALA A 123 -2.12 9.38 -2.40
C ALA A 123 -2.22 7.92 -1.95
N ILE A 124 -1.41 7.02 -2.51
CA ILE A 124 -1.41 5.61 -2.07
C ILE A 124 -0.81 5.44 -0.67
N GLU A 125 0.23 6.22 -0.31
CA GLU A 125 0.79 6.19 1.04
C GLU A 125 -0.21 6.70 2.07
N ALA A 126 -0.90 7.81 1.79
CA ALA A 126 -1.94 8.37 2.65
C ALA A 126 -3.12 7.40 2.84
N LEU A 127 -3.50 6.66 1.78
CA LEU A 127 -4.49 5.59 1.88
C LEU A 127 -4.02 4.46 2.80
N CYS A 128 -2.79 4.00 2.63
CA CYS A 128 -2.21 2.95 3.49
C CYS A 128 -2.11 3.40 4.95
N GLU A 129 -1.74 4.66 5.21
CA GLU A 129 -1.71 5.22 6.57
C GLU A 129 -3.11 5.26 7.20
N SER A 130 -4.14 5.66 6.43
CA SER A 130 -5.52 5.65 6.90
C SER A 130 -6.01 4.25 7.24
N PHE A 131 -5.73 3.27 6.36
CA PHE A 131 -6.06 1.87 6.62
C PHE A 131 -5.35 1.34 7.87
N CYS A 132 -4.03 1.57 8.00
CA CYS A 132 -3.28 1.14 9.17
C CYS A 132 -3.80 1.78 10.48
N SER A 133 -4.16 3.07 10.44
CA SER A 133 -4.73 3.78 11.58
C SER A 133 -6.09 3.21 12.01
N ASP A 134 -6.94 2.87 11.04
CA ASP A 134 -8.23 2.23 11.32
C ASP A 134 -8.04 0.84 11.94
N MET A 135 -7.11 0.05 11.39
CA MET A 135 -6.79 -1.26 11.94
C MET A 135 -6.17 -1.15 13.33
N ALA A 136 -5.28 -0.18 13.56
CA ALA A 136 -4.69 0.04 14.88
C ALA A 136 -5.76 0.34 15.94
N ARG A 137 -6.76 1.19 15.60
CA ARG A 137 -7.87 1.47 16.51
C ARG A 137 -8.73 0.23 16.78
N GLU A 138 -9.12 -0.50 15.71
CA GLU A 138 -9.97 -1.69 15.82
C GLU A 138 -9.31 -2.80 16.63
N TYR A 139 -8.01 -3.03 16.43
CA TYR A 139 -7.28 -4.11 17.09
C TYR A 139 -6.78 -3.73 18.49
N SER A 140 -6.57 -2.45 18.78
CA SER A 140 -6.31 -1.97 20.14
C SER A 140 -7.45 -2.32 21.11
N GLU A 141 -8.70 -2.21 20.65
CA GLU A 141 -9.88 -2.62 21.43
C GLU A 141 -9.93 -4.14 21.71
N LYS A 142 -9.21 -4.92 20.90
CA LYS A 142 -9.08 -6.38 21.03
C LYS A 142 -7.81 -6.82 21.79
N GLY A 143 -7.02 -5.86 22.31
CA GLY A 143 -5.78 -6.11 23.04
C GLY A 143 -4.58 -6.41 22.16
N TYR A 144 -4.55 -5.89 20.92
CA TYR A 144 -3.42 -6.04 20.00
C TYR A 144 -2.82 -4.70 19.63
N SER A 145 -1.49 -4.68 19.50
CA SER A 145 -0.74 -3.61 18.83
C SER A 145 -0.28 -4.05 17.44
N LEU A 146 -0.19 -3.09 16.52
CA LEU A 146 0.22 -3.36 15.14
C LEU A 146 1.74 -3.17 14.98
N ARG A 147 2.37 -4.10 14.27
CA ARG A 147 3.75 -3.93 13.79
C ARG A 147 3.75 -3.08 12.52
N PRO A 148 4.87 -2.41 12.20
CA PRO A 148 5.01 -1.72 10.91
C PRO A 148 4.72 -2.66 9.74
N ARG A 149 4.04 -2.14 8.71
CA ARG A 149 3.76 -2.89 7.48
C ARG A 149 5.06 -3.30 6.78
N PHE A 150 5.06 -4.52 6.22
CA PHE A 150 6.17 -5.11 5.49
C PHE A 150 5.69 -5.63 4.14
N SER A 151 6.35 -5.26 3.06
CA SER A 151 5.91 -5.59 1.69
C SER A 151 6.84 -6.59 1.02
N ALA A 152 6.31 -7.42 0.12
CA ALA A 152 7.11 -8.28 -0.75
C ALA A 152 8.10 -7.43 -1.57
N GLY A 153 9.33 -7.92 -1.72
CA GLY A 153 10.45 -7.20 -2.35
C GLY A 153 11.27 -6.32 -1.40
N TYR A 154 10.91 -6.21 -0.12
CA TYR A 154 11.72 -5.55 0.90
C TYR A 154 12.67 -6.55 1.60
N GLY A 155 13.90 -6.10 1.85
CA GLY A 155 14.92 -6.93 2.49
C GLY A 155 15.11 -8.25 1.75
N ASP A 156 15.01 -9.35 2.47
CA ASP A 156 15.11 -10.72 1.93
C ASP A 156 13.74 -11.36 1.62
N LEU A 157 12.62 -10.61 1.69
CA LEU A 157 11.29 -11.13 1.36
C LEU A 157 11.10 -11.18 -0.16
N PRO A 158 10.92 -12.37 -0.76
CA PRO A 158 10.81 -12.51 -2.20
C PRO A 158 9.65 -11.69 -2.80
N LEU A 159 9.89 -11.03 -3.93
CA LEU A 159 8.85 -10.30 -4.66
C LEU A 159 7.76 -11.23 -5.21
N GLU A 160 8.12 -12.47 -5.50
CA GLU A 160 7.24 -13.55 -5.99
C GLU A 160 6.07 -13.84 -5.06
N LEU A 161 6.20 -13.55 -3.75
CA LEU A 161 5.11 -13.64 -2.78
C LEU A 161 3.87 -12.82 -3.20
N GLN A 162 4.04 -11.81 -4.05
CA GLN A 162 2.91 -11.06 -4.59
C GLN A 162 1.88 -11.95 -5.30
N ARG A 163 2.30 -13.04 -5.95
CA ARG A 163 1.37 -13.98 -6.61
C ARG A 163 0.43 -14.63 -5.60
N ASP A 164 0.98 -15.07 -4.47
CA ASP A 164 0.20 -15.69 -3.40
C ASP A 164 -0.74 -14.66 -2.76
N ILE A 165 -0.26 -13.44 -2.53
CA ILE A 165 -1.06 -12.33 -2.00
C ILE A 165 -2.25 -12.04 -2.91
N PHE A 166 -2.01 -11.90 -4.22
CA PHE A 166 -3.05 -11.60 -5.20
C PHE A 166 -4.11 -12.69 -5.30
N ASN A 167 -3.69 -13.96 -5.29
CA ASN A 167 -4.59 -15.12 -5.30
C ASN A 167 -5.40 -15.18 -4.01
N THR A 168 -4.75 -14.98 -2.88
CA THR A 168 -5.36 -15.07 -1.53
C THR A 168 -6.41 -13.99 -1.32
N LEU A 169 -6.12 -12.74 -1.70
CA LEU A 169 -7.01 -11.60 -1.53
C LEU A 169 -8.00 -11.42 -2.71
N GLU A 170 -7.91 -12.25 -3.76
CA GLU A 170 -8.70 -12.08 -5.00
C GLU A 170 -8.64 -10.62 -5.52
N CYS A 171 -7.43 -10.01 -5.55
CA CYS A 171 -7.23 -8.57 -5.75
C CYS A 171 -7.92 -8.03 -6.99
N GLU A 172 -7.86 -8.76 -8.11
CA GLU A 172 -8.51 -8.36 -9.36
C GLU A 172 -10.03 -8.27 -9.21
N LYS A 173 -10.63 -9.31 -8.65
CA LYS A 173 -12.09 -9.38 -8.45
C LYS A 173 -12.60 -8.39 -7.41
N ARG A 174 -11.85 -8.20 -6.31
CA ARG A 174 -12.27 -7.40 -5.16
C ARG A 174 -12.09 -5.91 -5.35
N ILE A 175 -10.92 -5.51 -5.86
CA ILE A 175 -10.53 -4.09 -5.94
C ILE A 175 -10.00 -3.66 -7.31
N GLY A 176 -9.99 -4.58 -8.30
CA GLY A 176 -9.57 -4.29 -9.68
C GLY A 176 -8.06 -4.05 -9.85
N VAL A 177 -7.24 -4.67 -9.01
CA VAL A 177 -5.78 -4.62 -9.13
C VAL A 177 -5.29 -5.93 -9.74
N THR A 178 -4.57 -5.83 -10.86
CA THR A 178 -3.96 -6.98 -11.55
C THR A 178 -2.45 -7.00 -11.36
N LEU A 179 -1.85 -8.18 -11.52
CA LEU A 179 -0.41 -8.41 -11.47
C LEU A 179 0.04 -8.99 -12.80
N ASN A 180 1.01 -8.35 -13.47
CA ASN A 180 1.56 -8.89 -14.71
C ASN A 180 2.67 -9.95 -14.46
N GLU A 181 3.20 -10.53 -15.54
CA GLU A 181 4.27 -11.55 -15.45
C GLU A 181 5.55 -11.02 -14.77
N SER A 182 5.84 -9.73 -14.92
CA SER A 182 6.98 -9.05 -14.28
C SER A 182 6.69 -8.58 -12.85
N LEU A 183 5.58 -9.02 -12.25
CA LEU A 183 5.15 -8.66 -10.89
C LEU A 183 4.85 -7.17 -10.70
N LEU A 184 4.52 -6.46 -11.78
CA LEU A 184 4.07 -5.08 -11.70
C LEU A 184 2.56 -5.01 -11.54
N MET A 185 2.11 -4.20 -10.61
CA MET A 185 0.69 -3.96 -10.33
C MET A 185 0.08 -2.96 -11.30
N SER A 186 -1.17 -3.19 -11.69
CA SER A 186 -2.01 -2.25 -12.41
C SER A 186 -3.38 -2.15 -11.71
N PRO A 187 -3.79 -0.94 -11.23
CA PRO A 187 -3.15 0.38 -11.30
C PRO A 187 -1.75 0.43 -10.66
N SER A 188 -0.88 1.34 -11.17
CA SER A 188 0.51 1.45 -10.69
C SER A 188 0.60 2.00 -9.25
N LYS A 189 -0.41 2.77 -8.84
CA LYS A 189 -0.51 3.31 -7.48
C LYS A 189 -1.32 2.34 -6.61
N SER A 190 -0.68 1.19 -6.37
CA SER A 190 -1.18 0.10 -5.52
C SER A 190 -0.05 -0.42 -4.63
N VAL A 191 -0.40 -0.98 -3.47
CA VAL A 191 0.53 -1.52 -2.48
C VAL A 191 -0.03 -2.83 -1.93
N THR A 192 0.82 -3.83 -1.76
CA THR A 192 0.55 -5.02 -0.96
C THR A 192 1.44 -5.02 0.28
N ALA A 193 0.92 -5.39 1.43
CA ALA A 193 1.73 -5.51 2.63
C ALA A 193 1.12 -6.46 3.68
N ILE A 194 1.98 -6.84 4.62
CA ILE A 194 1.69 -7.64 5.80
C ILE A 194 1.84 -6.73 7.02
N ILE A 195 0.91 -6.81 7.96
CA ILE A 195 0.95 -6.13 9.26
C ILE A 195 0.86 -7.18 10.34
N GLY A 196 1.85 -7.25 11.24
CA GLY A 196 1.80 -8.14 12.38
C GLY A 196 0.85 -7.63 13.47
N LEU A 197 0.12 -8.56 14.08
CA LEU A 197 -0.70 -8.33 15.27
C LEU A 197 0.02 -8.93 16.48
N LYS A 198 0.47 -8.08 17.38
CA LYS A 198 1.15 -8.47 18.61
C LYS A 198 0.19 -8.28 19.78
N THR A 199 0.02 -9.32 20.60
CA THR A 199 -0.75 -9.24 21.85
C THR A 199 -0.07 -8.27 22.81
N ASP A 200 -0.80 -7.29 23.33
CA ASP A 200 -0.28 -6.39 24.35
C ASP A 200 -0.17 -7.14 25.68
N PRO A 201 0.94 -6.99 26.42
CA PRO A 201 1.05 -7.59 27.74
C PRO A 201 -0.04 -6.97 28.64
N THR A 202 -0.83 -7.83 29.24
CA THR A 202 -1.82 -7.49 30.29
C THR A 202 -1.15 -6.90 31.52
#